data_6816fe36a03332a889932d431453518b
#
_entry.id   6816fe36a03332a889932d431453518b
#
_cell.length_a   1.000
_cell.length_b   1.000
_cell.length_c   1.000
_cell.angle_alpha   90.00
_cell.angle_beta   90.00
_cell.angle_gamma   90.00
#
_symmetry.space_group_name_H-M   'P 1'
#
loop_
_entity.id
_entity.type
_entity.pdbx_description
1 polymer ?
#
loop_
_entity_poly.entity_id
_entity_poly.type
_entity_poly.pdbx_seq_one_letter_code
_entity_poly.pdbx_strand_id
1 'polypeptide(L)'
;MSLCNAGSFFFIIVYEVVTRHIVCYDYVRKLERIFTMKQYQYITLRERPELKNMAACWFHEKWGVPKEAYLECMDNYLDGNTEYGWYLCLDGDKIIGGMGVIENDFHERKDLSPNVCAVYTDEAYRKQGIAGKLLNMAVEDMKSKGITPIYLVTDHIEFYEQYGWEFLCMVQGCDPEPTRMYVHY
;
A
#
# COMPACT_ATOMS: atom_id res chain seq x y z
N MET A 1 -36.43 62.00 10.31
CA MET A 1 -35.74 61.20 11.32
C MET A 1 -35.69 59.74 10.85
N SER A 2 -34.53 59.26 10.69
CA SER A 2 -34.15 58.04 10.01
C SER A 2 -34.53 56.78 10.78
N LEU A 3 -35.31 55.89 10.18
CA LEU A 3 -35.45 54.51 10.59
C LEU A 3 -34.39 53.69 9.87
N CYS A 4 -33.19 53.72 10.45
CA CYS A 4 -32.06 52.94 9.96
C CYS A 4 -31.92 51.61 10.69
N ASN A 5 -32.05 50.52 9.95
CA ASN A 5 -31.20 49.34 10.02
C ASN A 5 -31.14 48.46 11.31
N ALA A 6 -32.28 48.08 11.89
CA ALA A 6 -32.27 46.92 12.81
C ALA A 6 -32.25 45.56 12.07
N GLY A 7 -32.75 45.50 10.82
CA GLY A 7 -32.83 44.29 10.04
C GLY A 7 -31.46 43.76 9.51
N SER A 8 -30.55 44.68 9.12
CA SER A 8 -29.23 44.29 8.61
C SER A 8 -28.31 43.74 9.65
N PHE A 9 -28.38 44.22 10.91
CA PHE A 9 -27.57 43.70 12.00
C PHE A 9 -27.98 42.28 12.42
N PHE A 10 -29.30 42.03 12.42
CA PHE A 10 -29.82 40.72 12.76
C PHE A 10 -29.45 39.65 11.73
N PHE A 11 -29.46 39.99 10.43
CA PHE A 11 -29.06 39.12 9.37
C PHE A 11 -27.56 38.79 9.41
N ILE A 12 -26.70 39.74 9.75
CA ILE A 12 -25.24 39.53 9.86
C ILE A 12 -24.91 38.62 11.04
N ILE A 13 -25.52 38.82 12.18
CA ILE A 13 -25.31 37.97 13.38
C ILE A 13 -25.80 36.56 13.14
N VAL A 14 -26.97 36.38 12.53
CA VAL A 14 -27.48 35.03 12.19
C VAL A 14 -26.61 34.34 11.19
N TYR A 15 -26.08 35.05 10.18
CA TYR A 15 -25.16 34.49 9.17
C TYR A 15 -23.82 34.07 9.80
N GLU A 16 -23.24 34.86 10.70
CA GLU A 16 -22.01 34.50 11.41
C GLU A 16 -22.21 33.32 12.38
N VAL A 17 -23.33 33.24 13.09
CA VAL A 17 -23.60 32.12 14.00
C VAL A 17 -23.86 30.85 13.21
N VAL A 18 -24.59 30.89 12.10
CA VAL A 18 -24.86 29.73 11.25
C VAL A 18 -23.58 29.25 10.55
N THR A 19 -22.75 30.14 10.01
CA THR A 19 -21.46 29.76 9.41
C THR A 19 -20.48 29.18 10.41
N ARG A 20 -20.41 29.74 11.62
CA ARG A 20 -19.56 29.14 12.70
C ARG A 20 -20.07 27.77 13.11
N HIS A 21 -21.38 27.53 13.17
CA HIS A 21 -21.94 26.20 13.48
C HIS A 21 -21.69 25.19 12.35
N ILE A 22 -21.80 25.60 11.09
CA ILE A 22 -21.50 24.73 9.93
C ILE A 22 -20.02 24.36 9.91
N VAL A 23 -19.11 25.34 10.08
CA VAL A 23 -17.67 25.09 10.12
C VAL A 23 -17.29 24.20 11.31
N CYS A 24 -17.91 24.40 12.49
CA CYS A 24 -17.69 23.56 13.66
C CYS A 24 -18.21 22.13 13.43
N TYR A 25 -19.39 21.97 12.81
CA TYR A 25 -19.98 20.67 12.50
C TYR A 25 -19.16 19.88 11.46
N ASP A 26 -18.68 20.55 10.41
CA ASP A 26 -17.79 19.93 9.41
C ASP A 26 -16.43 19.57 10.03
N TYR A 27 -15.90 20.39 10.93
CA TYR A 27 -14.67 20.10 11.66
C TYR A 27 -14.84 18.91 12.61
N VAL A 28 -15.93 18.84 13.36
CA VAL A 28 -16.27 17.72 14.24
C VAL A 28 -16.45 16.44 13.42
N ARG A 29 -17.19 16.46 12.31
CA ARG A 29 -17.31 15.31 11.40
C ARG A 29 -15.98 14.89 10.81
N LYS A 30 -15.10 15.84 10.49
CA LYS A 30 -13.74 15.53 10.01
C LYS A 30 -12.89 14.89 11.10
N LEU A 31 -12.99 15.37 12.34
CA LEU A 31 -12.36 14.75 13.51
C LEU A 31 -12.94 13.36 13.80
N GLU A 32 -14.26 13.19 13.78
CA GLU A 32 -14.90 11.88 13.93
C GLU A 32 -14.44 10.90 12.85
N ARG A 33 -14.33 11.33 11.58
CA ARG A 33 -13.76 10.52 10.50
C ARG A 33 -12.31 10.15 10.76
N ILE A 34 -11.49 11.07 11.26
CA ILE A 34 -10.09 10.81 11.61
C ILE A 34 -10.01 9.84 12.79
N PHE A 35 -10.88 9.98 13.79
CA PHE A 35 -10.93 9.12 14.98
C PHE A 35 -11.56 7.74 14.72
N THR A 36 -12.44 7.62 13.71
CA THR A 36 -13.05 6.36 13.28
C THR A 36 -12.34 5.68 12.13
N MET A 37 -11.31 6.31 11.53
CA MET A 37 -10.46 5.62 10.56
C MET A 37 -9.70 4.50 11.27
N LYS A 38 -10.08 3.28 10.95
CA LYS A 38 -9.40 2.07 11.44
C LYS A 38 -7.91 2.19 11.09
N GLN A 39 -7.08 2.30 12.11
CA GLN A 39 -5.65 2.48 11.92
C GLN A 39 -5.01 1.12 11.76
N TYR A 40 -4.70 0.75 10.52
CA TYR A 40 -3.95 -0.46 10.21
C TYR A 40 -2.46 -0.26 10.49
N GLN A 41 -1.82 -1.32 10.96
CA GLN A 41 -0.37 -1.33 11.19
C GLN A 41 0.34 -1.83 9.93
N TYR A 42 1.30 -1.06 9.45
CA TYR A 42 2.17 -1.42 8.33
C TYR A 42 3.56 -1.70 8.87
N ILE A 43 4.10 -2.86 8.54
CA ILE A 43 5.36 -3.35 9.09
C ILE A 43 6.21 -4.03 8.03
N THR A 44 7.51 -4.04 8.23
CA THR A 44 8.41 -5.02 7.63
C THR A 44 8.44 -6.30 8.46
N LEU A 45 8.75 -7.42 7.83
CA LEU A 45 8.85 -8.69 8.57
C LEU A 45 10.01 -8.67 9.59
N ARG A 46 11.05 -7.83 9.39
CA ARG A 46 12.13 -7.64 10.39
C ARG A 46 11.65 -7.01 11.70
N GLU A 47 10.60 -6.18 11.65
CA GLU A 47 10.00 -5.57 12.86
C GLU A 47 9.18 -6.58 13.67
N ARG A 48 8.63 -7.61 13.00
CA ARG A 48 7.79 -8.65 13.62
C ARG A 48 8.14 -10.04 13.07
N PRO A 49 9.37 -10.54 13.33
CA PRO A 49 9.87 -11.80 12.75
C PRO A 49 9.06 -13.03 13.18
N GLU A 50 8.37 -12.97 14.31
CA GLU A 50 7.45 -14.02 14.77
C GLU A 50 6.27 -14.26 13.83
N LEU A 51 5.93 -13.30 12.97
CA LEU A 51 4.86 -13.43 11.98
C LEU A 51 5.26 -14.25 10.75
N LYS A 52 6.53 -14.63 10.58
CA LYS A 52 7.04 -15.33 9.39
C LYS A 52 6.17 -16.51 8.96
N ASN A 53 5.88 -17.43 9.88
CA ASN A 53 5.11 -18.62 9.56
C ASN A 53 3.65 -18.30 9.16
N MET A 54 3.04 -17.30 9.81
CA MET A 54 1.70 -16.84 9.50
C MET A 54 1.67 -16.14 8.14
N ALA A 55 2.67 -15.30 7.86
CA ALA A 55 2.81 -14.61 6.57
C ALA A 55 3.00 -15.61 5.42
N ALA A 56 3.90 -16.59 5.58
CA ALA A 56 4.13 -17.61 4.57
C ALA A 56 2.87 -18.44 4.27
N CYS A 57 2.09 -18.83 5.30
CA CYS A 57 0.80 -19.48 5.11
C CYS A 57 -0.19 -18.56 4.38
N TRP A 58 -0.28 -17.28 4.80
CA TRP A 58 -1.19 -16.31 4.21
C TRP A 58 -0.87 -16.09 2.72
N PHE A 59 0.40 -15.90 2.33
CA PHE A 59 0.79 -15.78 0.92
C PHE A 59 0.52 -17.04 0.12
N HIS A 60 0.80 -18.22 0.69
CA HIS A 60 0.48 -19.50 0.04
C HIS A 60 -1.03 -19.62 -0.28
N GLU A 61 -1.90 -19.26 0.67
CA GLU A 61 -3.35 -19.27 0.47
C GLU A 61 -3.83 -18.32 -0.66
N LYS A 62 -3.11 -17.20 -0.88
CA LYS A 62 -3.50 -16.21 -1.89
C LYS A 62 -2.98 -16.55 -3.30
N TRP A 63 -1.80 -17.12 -3.39
CA TRP A 63 -1.09 -17.26 -4.66
C TRP A 63 -0.84 -18.72 -5.08
N GLY A 64 -1.04 -19.69 -4.19
CA GLY A 64 -0.80 -21.10 -4.46
C GLY A 64 0.68 -21.50 -4.58
N VAL A 65 1.61 -20.57 -4.44
CA VAL A 65 3.05 -20.87 -4.39
C VAL A 65 3.34 -21.66 -3.11
N PRO A 66 4.18 -22.72 -3.15
CA PRO A 66 4.50 -23.52 -1.97
C PRO A 66 4.96 -22.66 -0.78
N LYS A 67 4.44 -22.97 0.41
CA LYS A 67 4.78 -22.24 1.65
C LYS A 67 6.28 -22.21 1.90
N GLU A 68 6.98 -23.29 1.57
CA GLU A 68 8.42 -23.47 1.74
C GLU A 68 9.21 -22.44 0.96
N ALA A 69 8.75 -22.08 -0.26
CA ALA A 69 9.39 -21.05 -1.08
C ALA A 69 9.28 -19.66 -0.40
N TYR A 70 8.14 -19.34 0.18
CA TYR A 70 7.98 -18.10 0.96
C TYR A 70 8.86 -18.10 2.20
N LEU A 71 8.91 -19.22 2.93
CA LEU A 71 9.77 -19.34 4.12
C LEU A 71 11.24 -19.14 3.78
N GLU A 72 11.75 -19.75 2.70
CA GLU A 72 13.12 -19.58 2.24
C GLU A 72 13.47 -18.12 1.94
N CYS A 73 12.60 -17.42 1.17
CA CYS A 73 12.81 -16.00 0.88
C CYS A 73 12.76 -15.13 2.15
N MET A 74 11.81 -15.41 3.06
CA MET A 74 11.67 -14.68 4.32
C MET A 74 12.85 -14.95 5.27
N ASP A 75 13.37 -16.18 5.33
CA ASP A 75 14.54 -16.52 6.14
C ASP A 75 15.78 -15.79 5.60
N ASN A 76 16.03 -15.79 4.31
CA ASN A 76 17.12 -15.03 3.71
C ASN A 76 17.05 -13.54 4.07
N TYR A 77 15.84 -12.94 4.09
CA TYR A 77 15.65 -11.56 4.50
C TYR A 77 15.91 -11.36 5.99
N LEU A 78 15.40 -12.24 6.87
CA LEU A 78 15.56 -12.13 8.32
C LEU A 78 17.00 -12.37 8.77
N ASP A 79 17.70 -13.30 8.11
CA ASP A 79 19.10 -13.63 8.39
C ASP A 79 20.09 -12.58 7.84
N GLY A 80 19.59 -11.58 7.09
CA GLY A 80 20.43 -10.52 6.50
C GLY A 80 21.21 -10.95 5.27
N ASN A 81 20.87 -12.07 4.64
CA ASN A 81 21.47 -12.53 3.38
C ASN A 81 21.02 -11.70 2.18
N THR A 82 19.89 -11.02 2.31
CA THR A 82 19.36 -10.07 1.33
C THR A 82 18.65 -8.90 2.01
N GLU A 83 18.57 -7.77 1.30
CA GLU A 83 17.77 -6.62 1.70
C GLU A 83 16.36 -6.62 1.08
N TYR A 84 16.02 -7.64 0.28
CA TYR A 84 14.71 -7.77 -0.37
C TYR A 84 13.63 -8.08 0.67
N GLY A 85 12.83 -7.04 1.00
CA GLY A 85 11.95 -7.03 2.15
C GLY A 85 10.61 -7.74 1.94
N TRP A 86 10.00 -8.11 3.05
CA TRP A 86 8.61 -8.57 3.13
C TRP A 86 7.82 -7.60 3.98
N TYR A 87 6.69 -7.14 3.45
CA TYR A 87 5.88 -6.05 4.01
C TYR A 87 4.46 -6.54 4.26
N LEU A 88 3.91 -6.21 5.42
CA LEU A 88 2.61 -6.66 5.87
C LEU A 88 1.75 -5.47 6.33
N CYS A 89 0.45 -5.57 6.09
CA CYS A 89 -0.57 -4.71 6.67
C CYS A 89 -1.42 -5.55 7.63
N LEU A 90 -1.55 -5.09 8.87
CA LEU A 90 -2.25 -5.79 9.93
C LEU A 90 -3.48 -5.01 10.41
N ASP A 91 -4.54 -5.76 10.75
CA ASP A 91 -5.70 -5.32 11.50
C ASP A 91 -5.70 -6.09 12.83
N GLY A 92 -5.16 -5.49 13.90
CA GLY A 92 -4.80 -6.23 15.12
C GLY A 92 -3.75 -7.30 14.80
N ASP A 93 -4.08 -8.56 15.08
CA ASP A 93 -3.19 -9.69 14.80
C ASP A 93 -3.44 -10.36 13.43
N LYS A 94 -4.39 -9.85 12.64
CA LYS A 94 -4.73 -10.42 11.34
C LYS A 94 -3.94 -9.76 10.23
N ILE A 95 -3.27 -10.54 9.37
CA ILE A 95 -2.71 -10.05 8.09
C ILE A 95 -3.88 -9.80 7.14
N ILE A 96 -3.98 -8.57 6.61
CA ILE A 96 -5.03 -8.13 5.70
C ILE A 96 -4.48 -7.68 4.34
N GLY A 97 -3.17 -7.51 4.24
CA GLY A 97 -2.47 -7.18 3.02
C GLY A 97 -0.99 -7.47 3.16
N GLY A 98 -0.32 -7.67 2.05
CA GLY A 98 1.12 -7.92 2.05
C GLY A 98 1.70 -7.97 0.66
N MET A 99 3.03 -7.95 0.61
CA MET A 99 3.85 -8.10 -0.59
C MET A 99 5.27 -8.45 -0.22
N GLY A 100 6.04 -8.92 -1.18
CA GLY A 100 7.47 -9.14 -1.04
C GLY A 100 8.27 -8.43 -2.12
N VAL A 101 9.58 -8.37 -1.90
CA VAL A 101 10.58 -8.08 -2.94
C VAL A 101 11.46 -9.31 -3.07
N ILE A 102 11.72 -9.76 -4.28
CA ILE A 102 12.55 -10.93 -4.59
C ILE A 102 13.46 -10.60 -5.77
N GLU A 103 14.44 -11.44 -6.02
CA GLU A 103 15.39 -11.22 -7.11
C GLU A 103 14.69 -11.25 -8.49
N ASN A 104 13.78 -12.21 -8.72
CA ASN A 104 13.07 -12.33 -9.99
C ASN A 104 11.70 -12.99 -9.80
N ASP A 105 10.64 -12.37 -10.30
CA ASP A 105 9.27 -12.85 -10.24
C ASP A 105 8.89 -13.67 -11.49
N PHE A 106 9.64 -14.79 -11.71
CA PHE A 106 9.40 -15.84 -12.70
C PHE A 106 9.34 -15.38 -14.18
N HIS A 107 10.17 -14.39 -14.57
CA HIS A 107 10.30 -13.97 -15.98
C HIS A 107 11.73 -14.16 -16.52
N GLU A 108 11.89 -14.14 -17.88
CA GLU A 108 13.17 -14.38 -18.55
C GLU A 108 14.18 -13.25 -18.42
N ARG A 109 13.72 -12.01 -18.15
CA ARG A 109 14.57 -10.81 -18.05
C ARG A 109 15.23 -10.72 -16.66
N LYS A 110 16.26 -11.54 -16.45
CA LYS A 110 17.02 -11.58 -15.19
C LYS A 110 17.81 -10.30 -14.89
N ASP A 111 17.99 -9.46 -15.91
CA ASP A 111 18.60 -8.13 -15.79
C ASP A 111 17.66 -7.08 -15.16
N LEU A 112 16.35 -7.34 -15.12
CA LEU A 112 15.32 -6.48 -14.51
C LEU A 112 15.02 -6.95 -13.09
N SER A 113 15.90 -6.65 -12.16
CA SER A 113 15.90 -7.10 -10.76
C SER A 113 16.18 -5.92 -9.83
N PRO A 114 15.67 -5.92 -8.57
CA PRO A 114 14.72 -6.88 -8.00
C PRO A 114 13.27 -6.60 -8.36
N ASN A 115 12.40 -7.59 -8.07
CA ASN A 115 10.98 -7.50 -8.38
C ASN A 115 10.12 -7.43 -7.13
N VAL A 116 9.13 -6.55 -7.13
CA VAL A 116 7.99 -6.61 -6.23
C VAL A 116 7.10 -7.77 -6.65
N CYS A 117 6.74 -8.64 -5.71
CA CYS A 117 5.91 -9.83 -5.93
C CYS A 117 4.80 -9.98 -4.90
N ALA A 118 3.85 -10.85 -5.18
CA ALA A 118 2.80 -11.31 -4.28
C ALA A 118 1.95 -10.18 -3.66
N VAL A 119 1.74 -9.07 -4.37
CA VAL A 119 0.93 -7.94 -3.88
C VAL A 119 -0.52 -8.36 -3.73
N TYR A 120 -1.01 -8.41 -2.49
CA TYR A 120 -2.39 -8.80 -2.21
C TYR A 120 -3.00 -7.95 -1.08
N THR A 121 -4.30 -7.69 -1.19
CA THR A 121 -5.13 -7.13 -0.12
C THR A 121 -6.40 -7.97 -0.03
N ASP A 122 -6.72 -8.44 1.18
CA ASP A 122 -7.95 -9.19 1.45
C ASP A 122 -9.16 -8.43 0.93
N GLU A 123 -10.12 -9.12 0.30
CA GLU A 123 -11.25 -8.50 -0.42
C GLU A 123 -12.06 -7.52 0.42
N ALA A 124 -12.31 -7.87 1.69
CA ALA A 124 -13.04 -7.02 2.62
C ALA A 124 -12.32 -5.69 2.96
N TYR A 125 -11.02 -5.59 2.63
CA TYR A 125 -10.17 -4.44 2.94
C TYR A 125 -9.72 -3.67 1.69
N ARG A 126 -10.18 -4.07 0.50
CA ARG A 126 -9.87 -3.38 -0.77
C ARG A 126 -10.44 -1.96 -0.79
N LYS A 127 -9.94 -1.13 -1.71
CA LYS A 127 -10.34 0.28 -1.92
C LYS A 127 -10.10 1.21 -0.71
N GLN A 128 -9.21 0.81 0.20
CA GLN A 128 -8.79 1.60 1.38
C GLN A 128 -7.33 2.10 1.27
N GLY A 129 -6.71 1.96 0.10
CA GLY A 129 -5.34 2.43 -0.16
C GLY A 129 -4.24 1.54 0.42
N ILE A 130 -4.56 0.32 0.90
CA ILE A 130 -3.59 -0.58 1.56
C ILE A 130 -2.46 -0.96 0.61
N ALA A 131 -2.77 -1.43 -0.60
CA ALA A 131 -1.76 -1.83 -1.58
C ALA A 131 -0.82 -0.66 -1.93
N GLY A 132 -1.37 0.54 -2.16
CA GLY A 132 -0.56 1.73 -2.45
C GLY A 132 0.40 2.09 -1.32
N LYS A 133 -0.03 1.98 -0.06
CA LYS A 133 0.86 2.21 1.09
C LYS A 133 1.96 1.17 1.19
N LEU A 134 1.64 -0.10 0.94
CA LEU A 134 2.65 -1.17 0.91
C LEU A 134 3.67 -0.96 -0.22
N LEU A 135 3.21 -0.60 -1.43
CA LEU A 135 4.06 -0.29 -2.56
C LEU A 135 5.01 0.87 -2.25
N ASN A 136 4.49 1.98 -1.73
CA ASN A 136 5.31 3.13 -1.35
C ASN A 136 6.32 2.76 -0.26
N MET A 137 5.92 1.98 0.75
CA MET A 137 6.81 1.51 1.81
C MET A 137 7.97 0.67 1.25
N ALA A 138 7.68 -0.23 0.31
CA ALA A 138 8.73 -1.04 -0.32
C ALA A 138 9.67 -0.19 -1.19
N VAL A 139 9.13 0.76 -1.96
CA VAL A 139 9.93 1.71 -2.77
C VAL A 139 10.87 2.52 -1.88
N GLU A 140 10.35 3.12 -0.80
CA GLU A 140 11.14 3.92 0.13
C GLU A 140 12.21 3.09 0.85
N ASP A 141 11.87 1.87 1.29
CA ASP A 141 12.80 0.97 1.95
C ASP A 141 13.93 0.54 1.01
N MET A 142 13.61 0.10 -0.21
CA MET A 142 14.62 -0.28 -1.22
C MET A 142 15.51 0.91 -1.60
N LYS A 143 14.91 2.07 -1.82
CA LYS A 143 15.65 3.31 -2.13
C LYS A 143 16.59 3.73 -1.00
N SER A 144 16.18 3.59 0.26
CA SER A 144 17.01 3.88 1.43
C SER A 144 18.27 3.01 1.52
N LYS A 145 18.22 1.83 0.91
CA LYS A 145 19.32 0.85 0.83
C LYS A 145 20.12 0.97 -0.46
N GLY A 146 19.82 1.97 -1.31
CA GLY A 146 20.48 2.18 -2.60
C GLY A 146 20.07 1.14 -3.67
N ILE A 147 18.96 0.45 -3.47
CA ILE A 147 18.41 -0.55 -4.41
C ILE A 147 17.35 0.15 -5.27
N THR A 148 17.75 0.59 -6.45
CA THR A 148 16.90 1.26 -7.44
C THR A 148 17.54 1.13 -8.82
N PRO A 149 16.75 0.99 -9.90
CA PRO A 149 15.31 0.83 -9.94
C PRO A 149 14.82 -0.52 -9.38
N ILE A 150 13.53 -0.60 -9.08
CA ILE A 150 12.84 -1.86 -8.77
C ILE A 150 11.73 -2.09 -9.79
N TYR A 151 11.35 -3.34 -9.97
CA TYR A 151 10.44 -3.76 -11.04
C TYR A 151 9.25 -4.55 -10.50
N LEU A 152 8.22 -4.75 -11.30
CA LEU A 152 7.14 -5.71 -11.06
C LEU A 152 6.54 -6.19 -12.37
N VAL A 153 5.95 -7.38 -12.35
CA VAL A 153 5.13 -7.91 -13.44
C VAL A 153 3.66 -7.93 -13.06
N THR A 154 2.77 -7.61 -14.00
CA THR A 154 1.34 -7.58 -13.75
C THR A 154 0.51 -7.52 -15.04
N ASP A 155 -0.72 -8.05 -14.98
CA ASP A 155 -1.74 -7.86 -16.02
C ASP A 155 -2.64 -6.65 -15.76
N HIS A 156 -2.53 -6.01 -14.57
CA HIS A 156 -3.29 -4.81 -14.25
C HIS A 156 -2.76 -3.60 -15.03
N ILE A 157 -3.67 -2.84 -15.60
CA ILE A 157 -3.42 -1.57 -16.29
C ILE A 157 -3.99 -0.45 -15.42
N GLU A 158 -3.33 0.72 -15.37
CA GLU A 158 -3.75 1.93 -14.65
C GLU A 158 -3.74 1.82 -13.12
N PHE A 159 -3.38 0.67 -12.55
CA PHE A 159 -3.34 0.53 -11.10
C PHE A 159 -2.00 0.99 -10.53
N TYR A 160 -0.90 0.50 -11.06
CA TYR A 160 0.44 0.79 -10.54
C TYR A 160 0.93 2.18 -10.92
N GLU A 161 0.49 2.71 -12.05
CA GLU A 161 0.79 4.07 -12.52
C GLU A 161 0.32 5.14 -11.52
N GLN A 162 -0.75 4.90 -10.76
CA GLN A 162 -1.23 5.78 -9.68
C GLN A 162 -0.22 5.95 -8.53
N TYR A 163 0.74 5.03 -8.44
CA TYR A 163 1.78 4.97 -7.41
C TYR A 163 3.19 5.23 -7.97
N GLY A 164 3.28 5.86 -9.15
CA GLY A 164 4.56 6.27 -9.75
C GLY A 164 5.30 5.18 -10.51
N TRP A 165 4.66 4.04 -10.77
CA TRP A 165 5.24 2.99 -11.61
C TRP A 165 5.01 3.30 -13.08
N GLU A 166 6.02 3.06 -13.91
CA GLU A 166 5.99 3.31 -15.35
C GLU A 166 6.07 2.00 -16.13
N PHE A 167 5.24 1.86 -17.17
CA PHE A 167 5.34 0.71 -18.07
C PHE A 167 6.68 0.72 -18.78
N LEU A 168 7.44 -0.38 -18.69
CA LEU A 168 8.76 -0.51 -19.30
C LEU A 168 8.71 -1.33 -20.59
N CYS A 169 8.24 -2.56 -20.54
CA CYS A 169 8.19 -3.48 -21.68
C CYS A 169 7.25 -4.66 -21.40
N MET A 170 7.10 -5.53 -22.38
CA MET A 170 6.52 -6.87 -22.21
C MET A 170 7.63 -7.85 -21.90
N VAL A 171 7.38 -8.81 -21.02
CA VAL A 171 8.30 -9.90 -20.68
C VAL A 171 7.60 -11.24 -20.73
N GLN A 172 8.36 -12.30 -21.02
CA GLN A 172 7.83 -13.65 -21.00
C GLN A 172 7.98 -14.23 -19.59
N GLY A 173 6.84 -14.60 -18.99
CA GLY A 173 6.76 -15.33 -17.72
C GLY A 173 6.58 -16.83 -17.92
N CYS A 174 5.99 -17.48 -16.91
CA CYS A 174 5.62 -18.90 -16.98
C CYS A 174 4.39 -19.16 -17.85
N ASP A 175 3.54 -18.17 -18.02
CA ASP A 175 2.35 -18.26 -18.85
C ASP A 175 2.68 -18.13 -20.35
N PRO A 176 1.86 -18.69 -21.26
CA PRO A 176 2.07 -18.57 -22.69
C PRO A 176 2.03 -17.12 -23.19
N GLU A 177 1.21 -16.29 -22.58
CA GLU A 177 1.06 -14.88 -22.93
C GLU A 177 2.09 -14.02 -22.19
N PRO A 178 2.73 -13.06 -22.88
CA PRO A 178 3.65 -12.14 -22.23
C PRO A 178 2.89 -11.19 -21.29
N THR A 179 3.51 -10.86 -20.15
CA THR A 179 2.98 -9.95 -19.14
C THR A 179 3.68 -8.58 -19.16
N ARG A 180 3.08 -7.59 -18.56
CA ARG A 180 3.62 -6.23 -18.46
C ARG A 180 4.66 -6.14 -17.36
N MET A 181 5.81 -5.57 -17.70
CA MET A 181 6.84 -5.16 -16.74
C MET A 181 6.71 -3.67 -16.49
N TYR A 182 6.66 -3.30 -15.22
CA TYR A 182 6.71 -1.93 -14.75
C TYR A 182 8.00 -1.66 -13.98
N VAL A 183 8.43 -0.41 -13.94
CA VAL A 183 9.62 0.07 -13.24
C VAL A 183 9.27 1.23 -12.33
N HIS A 184 9.97 1.33 -11.20
CA HIS A 184 9.97 2.49 -10.31
C HIS A 184 11.42 2.90 -10.01
N TYR A 185 11.75 4.20 -10.18
CA TYR A 185 13.08 4.79 -9.98
C TYR A 185 13.27 5.41 -8.59
#